data_e57fc10377979e208e2b4071493c3361
#
_entry.id   e57fc10377979e208e2b4071493c3361
#
_cell.length_a   1.000
_cell.length_b   1.000
_cell.length_c   1.000
_cell.angle_alpha   90.00
_cell.angle_beta   90.00
_cell.angle_gamma   90.00
#
_symmetry.space_group_name_H-M   'P 1'
#
loop_
_entity.id
_entity.type
_entity.pdbx_description
1 polymer ?
#
loop_
_entity_poly.entity_id
_entity_poly.type
_entity_poly.pdbx_seq_one_letter_code
_entity_poly.pdbx_strand_id
1 'polypeptide(L)'
;TPKPSSAASDVYKRQDYPNASMIWSLGDQVEGWGATIAQYDGYFSAPAIRNYPTNALPGNHETYPSDLAMKHYDEHFINPNQEPDLRDFYFERNNVLFIGLDTNASDSADIERHAQFLRQTIENRGAFNDWVIVGMHHAFFSQGTHYTDKDVTALRENLAPVMSDLDVDVVLSGHDHIYTRTHLMDGLTPVETPGKRGDVLDPNDGEVLYITTTSAGGGKFYDFQGEDGKKYPNARMELMDPALVHDSTAFWRQDYDEDYMVVDVTGETLTFRTYNANNPNLVDKVTINNNDRAIADPREEEPTTPAPVTTTEVVTTTVPTTVTTTKTKEVPVSYTHLTLP
;
A
#
# COMPACT_ATOMS: atom_id res chain seq x y z
N THR A 1 11.21 25.88 -15.73
CA THR A 1 11.14 24.51 -16.23
C THR A 1 10.37 23.71 -15.20
N PRO A 2 9.29 22.99 -15.56
CA PRO A 2 8.67 22.07 -14.63
C PRO A 2 9.75 21.11 -14.12
N LYS A 3 9.82 20.91 -12.80
CA LYS A 3 10.68 19.89 -12.22
C LYS A 3 10.26 18.55 -12.81
N PRO A 4 11.18 17.63 -13.09
CA PRO A 4 10.79 16.28 -13.50
C PRO A 4 9.90 15.73 -12.39
N SER A 5 8.66 15.44 -12.75
CA SER A 5 7.76 14.67 -11.90
C SER A 5 8.39 13.28 -11.67
N SER A 6 7.84 12.49 -10.77
CA SER A 6 8.13 11.06 -10.55
C SER A 6 8.32 10.24 -11.83
N ALA A 7 7.96 10.80 -12.97
CA ALA A 7 8.17 10.29 -14.33
C ALA A 7 9.61 9.90 -14.66
N ALA A 8 10.62 10.58 -14.11
CA ALA A 8 12.03 10.24 -14.41
C ALA A 8 12.46 8.93 -13.76
N SER A 9 12.07 8.69 -12.51
CA SER A 9 12.36 7.42 -11.83
C SER A 9 11.64 6.24 -12.47
N ASP A 10 10.46 6.44 -13.06
CA ASP A 10 9.67 5.38 -13.69
C ASP A 10 10.30 4.81 -14.97
N VAL A 11 11.08 5.61 -15.71
CA VAL A 11 11.76 5.14 -16.92
C VAL A 11 12.88 4.16 -16.60
N TYR A 12 13.63 4.42 -15.53
CA TYR A 12 14.73 3.52 -15.09
C TYR A 12 14.18 2.22 -14.50
N LYS A 13 13.11 2.27 -13.72
CA LYS A 13 12.47 1.10 -13.08
C LYS A 13 12.02 0.05 -14.08
N ARG A 14 11.46 0.46 -15.24
CA ARG A 14 10.97 -0.48 -16.26
C ARG A 14 12.08 -1.28 -16.92
N GLN A 15 13.28 -0.73 -17.08
CA GLN A 15 14.40 -1.42 -17.69
C GLN A 15 14.95 -2.50 -16.78
N ASP A 16 14.94 -2.24 -15.45
CA ASP A 16 15.52 -3.14 -14.46
C ASP A 16 14.51 -4.19 -13.97
N TYR A 17 13.20 -3.85 -13.99
CA TYR A 17 12.11 -4.72 -13.51
C TYR A 17 10.98 -4.87 -14.54
N PRO A 18 11.25 -5.47 -15.71
CA PRO A 18 10.26 -5.58 -16.78
C PRO A 18 9.06 -6.46 -16.43
N ASN A 19 9.17 -7.29 -15.40
CA ASN A 19 8.13 -8.21 -14.92
C ASN A 19 7.34 -7.64 -13.72
N ALA A 20 7.54 -6.37 -13.35
CA ALA A 20 6.71 -5.75 -12.33
C ALA A 20 5.23 -5.86 -12.70
N SER A 21 4.40 -6.28 -11.77
CA SER A 21 2.99 -6.56 -12.04
C SER A 21 2.09 -5.35 -11.83
N MET A 22 2.52 -4.36 -11.04
CA MET A 22 1.78 -3.13 -10.74
C MET A 22 2.71 -2.04 -10.21
N ILE A 23 2.17 -0.83 -10.12
CA ILE A 23 2.76 0.31 -9.43
C ILE A 23 1.77 0.73 -8.33
N TRP A 24 2.29 1.03 -7.14
CA TRP A 24 1.52 1.61 -6.05
C TRP A 24 2.16 2.93 -5.62
N SER A 25 1.43 4.05 -5.80
CA SER A 25 1.84 5.38 -5.36
C SER A 25 1.27 5.67 -3.98
N LEU A 26 2.12 6.10 -3.07
CA LEU A 26 1.78 6.32 -1.66
C LEU A 26 1.42 7.78 -1.35
N GLY A 27 0.88 8.52 -2.33
CA GLY A 27 0.45 9.91 -2.17
C GLY A 27 1.39 10.93 -2.80
N ASP A 28 0.97 12.19 -2.78
CA ASP A 28 1.71 13.35 -3.29
C ASP A 28 2.14 13.20 -4.77
N GLN A 29 1.18 12.80 -5.64
CA GLN A 29 1.40 12.71 -7.08
C GLN A 29 1.58 14.09 -7.71
N VAL A 30 1.11 15.14 -7.04
CA VAL A 30 1.18 16.54 -7.45
C VAL A 30 1.74 17.41 -6.33
N GLU A 31 2.20 18.62 -6.68
CA GLU A 31 2.58 19.65 -5.69
C GLU A 31 1.35 20.33 -5.05
N GLY A 32 0.18 20.24 -5.69
CA GLY A 32 -1.09 20.76 -5.20
C GLY A 32 -1.27 22.28 -5.35
N TRP A 33 -0.21 23.05 -5.59
CA TRP A 33 -0.29 24.49 -5.80
C TRP A 33 -0.23 24.86 -7.27
N GLY A 34 -1.05 25.83 -7.68
CA GLY A 34 -1.09 26.34 -9.05
C GLY A 34 -1.93 25.46 -9.98
N ALA A 35 -1.40 25.13 -11.15
CA ALA A 35 -2.12 24.42 -12.20
C ALA A 35 -2.08 22.89 -11.95
N THR A 36 -2.89 22.39 -11.03
CA THR A 36 -2.91 20.96 -10.62
C THR A 36 -3.22 20.00 -11.78
N ILE A 37 -4.11 20.37 -12.71
CA ILE A 37 -4.39 19.53 -13.91
C ILE A 37 -3.12 19.30 -14.72
N ALA A 38 -2.32 20.35 -14.97
CA ALA A 38 -1.06 20.21 -15.70
C ALA A 38 0.00 19.38 -14.94
N GLN A 39 -0.10 19.34 -13.60
CA GLN A 39 0.75 18.48 -12.77
C GLN A 39 0.34 17.01 -12.91
N TYR A 40 -0.96 16.70 -12.94
CA TYR A 40 -1.44 15.36 -13.27
C TYR A 40 -1.09 14.94 -14.70
N ASP A 41 -1.17 15.84 -15.68
CA ASP A 41 -0.67 15.55 -17.03
C ASP A 41 0.81 15.18 -17.00
N GLY A 42 1.61 15.85 -16.17
CA GLY A 42 3.01 15.54 -15.94
C GLY A 42 3.20 14.15 -15.33
N TYR A 43 2.44 13.81 -14.28
CA TYR A 43 2.46 12.52 -13.62
C TYR A 43 2.12 11.39 -14.62
N PHE A 44 1.02 11.50 -15.34
CA PHE A 44 0.59 10.52 -16.33
C PHE A 44 1.40 10.52 -17.62
N SER A 45 2.31 11.47 -17.82
CA SER A 45 3.20 11.47 -18.98
C SER A 45 4.22 10.34 -18.95
N ALA A 46 4.51 9.79 -17.76
CA ALA A 46 5.44 8.69 -17.61
C ALA A 46 4.93 7.42 -18.32
N PRO A 47 5.72 6.84 -19.25
CA PRO A 47 5.28 5.66 -19.98
C PRO A 47 4.99 4.45 -19.07
N ALA A 48 5.68 4.33 -17.95
CA ALA A 48 5.49 3.23 -17.01
C ALA A 48 4.09 3.25 -16.41
N ILE A 49 3.60 4.40 -15.92
CA ILE A 49 2.28 4.56 -15.33
C ILE A 49 1.16 4.13 -16.30
N ARG A 50 1.38 4.35 -17.61
CA ARG A 50 0.39 3.95 -18.64
C ARG A 50 0.44 2.49 -19.05
N ASN A 51 1.49 1.77 -18.66
CA ASN A 51 1.72 0.39 -19.09
C ASN A 51 1.51 -0.65 -17.97
N TYR A 52 1.36 -0.20 -16.73
CA TYR A 52 1.10 -1.07 -15.59
C TYR A 52 -0.19 -0.67 -14.89
N PRO A 53 -0.93 -1.62 -14.32
CA PRO A 53 -1.97 -1.30 -13.34
C PRO A 53 -1.36 -0.41 -12.26
N THR A 54 -1.97 0.73 -12.02
CA THR A 54 -1.49 1.71 -11.05
C THR A 54 -2.60 2.01 -10.07
N ASN A 55 -2.33 1.82 -8.78
CA ASN A 55 -3.16 2.33 -7.70
C ASN A 55 -2.43 3.51 -7.04
N ALA A 56 -3.17 4.47 -6.59
CA ALA A 56 -2.64 5.65 -5.92
C ALA A 56 -3.41 5.92 -4.64
N LEU A 57 -2.69 6.27 -3.59
CA LEU A 57 -3.24 6.87 -2.39
C LEU A 57 -3.20 8.39 -2.53
N PRO A 58 -4.13 9.13 -1.95
CA PRO A 58 -3.97 10.57 -1.85
C PRO A 58 -2.98 10.91 -0.74
N GLY A 59 -2.10 11.89 -1.00
CA GLY A 59 -1.29 12.54 0.00
C GLY A 59 -1.88 13.88 0.43
N ASN A 60 -1.18 14.59 1.30
CA ASN A 60 -1.65 15.90 1.75
C ASN A 60 -1.59 16.97 0.64
N HIS A 61 -0.74 16.79 -0.36
CA HIS A 61 -0.68 17.69 -1.52
C HIS A 61 -1.90 17.58 -2.44
N GLU A 62 -2.59 16.46 -2.47
CA GLU A 62 -3.86 16.28 -3.18
C GLU A 62 -5.01 17.09 -2.55
N THR A 63 -4.86 17.51 -1.29
CA THR A 63 -5.86 18.36 -0.62
C THR A 63 -5.77 19.84 -0.99
N TYR A 64 -4.77 20.25 -1.78
CA TYR A 64 -4.58 21.63 -2.22
C TYR A 64 -5.03 21.86 -3.67
N PRO A 65 -5.54 23.06 -4.01
CA PRO A 65 -6.06 24.07 -3.09
C PRO A 65 -7.36 23.61 -2.42
N SER A 66 -7.64 24.10 -1.23
CA SER A 66 -8.72 23.63 -0.36
C SER A 66 -10.14 23.73 -0.94
N ASP A 67 -10.37 24.63 -1.88
CA ASP A 67 -11.67 24.79 -2.58
C ASP A 67 -11.88 23.75 -3.69
N LEU A 68 -10.83 23.05 -4.08
CA LEU A 68 -10.85 21.95 -5.02
C LEU A 68 -10.36 20.64 -4.37
N ALA A 69 -10.24 20.64 -3.04
CA ALA A 69 -9.66 19.55 -2.27
C ALA A 69 -10.16 18.19 -2.75
N MET A 70 -9.22 17.31 -3.09
CA MET A 70 -9.45 15.96 -3.56
C MET A 70 -10.21 15.82 -4.90
N LYS A 71 -10.88 16.87 -5.39
CA LYS A 71 -11.66 16.79 -6.64
C LYS A 71 -10.81 16.32 -7.82
N HIS A 72 -9.63 16.90 -7.98
CA HIS A 72 -8.74 16.49 -9.08
C HIS A 72 -8.18 15.10 -8.88
N TYR A 73 -7.94 14.70 -7.64
CA TYR A 73 -7.59 13.31 -7.35
C TYR A 73 -8.72 12.35 -7.76
N ASP A 74 -9.95 12.60 -7.32
CA ASP A 74 -11.13 11.79 -7.62
C ASP A 74 -11.45 11.73 -9.13
N GLU A 75 -11.08 12.75 -9.89
CA GLU A 75 -11.24 12.78 -11.36
C GLU A 75 -10.19 11.94 -12.09
N HIS A 76 -9.04 11.63 -11.46
CA HIS A 76 -7.93 10.93 -12.09
C HIS A 76 -7.74 9.50 -11.60
N PHE A 77 -8.17 9.18 -10.37
CA PHE A 77 -7.98 7.87 -9.77
C PHE A 77 -9.30 7.24 -9.38
N ILE A 78 -9.47 5.98 -9.77
CA ILE A 78 -10.59 5.13 -9.37
C ILE A 78 -9.98 3.87 -8.78
N ASN A 79 -9.98 3.80 -7.46
CA ASN A 79 -9.47 2.63 -6.77
C ASN A 79 -10.55 1.55 -6.62
N PRO A 80 -10.19 0.27 -6.69
CA PRO A 80 -11.15 -0.82 -6.52
C PRO A 80 -11.65 -0.90 -5.07
N ASN A 81 -12.92 -1.29 -4.90
CA ASN A 81 -13.55 -1.47 -3.58
C ASN A 81 -13.40 -0.25 -2.66
N GLN A 82 -13.39 0.95 -3.25
CA GLN A 82 -13.19 2.19 -2.53
C GLN A 82 -14.43 2.52 -1.68
N GLU A 83 -14.18 2.84 -0.41
CA GLU A 83 -15.18 3.36 0.52
C GLU A 83 -15.56 4.79 0.11
N PRO A 84 -16.86 5.12 -0.04
CA PRO A 84 -17.28 6.39 -0.64
C PRO A 84 -16.88 7.63 0.16
N ASP A 85 -16.88 7.54 1.49
CA ASP A 85 -16.73 8.70 2.36
C ASP A 85 -15.25 9.00 2.73
N LEU A 86 -14.43 7.95 2.88
CA LEU A 86 -13.02 8.06 3.30
C LEU A 86 -12.00 7.83 2.20
N ARG A 87 -12.39 7.30 1.06
CA ARG A 87 -11.48 6.85 0.00
C ARG A 87 -10.56 5.69 0.38
N ASP A 88 -10.78 5.05 1.52
CA ASP A 88 -10.11 3.80 1.82
C ASP A 88 -10.50 2.75 0.79
N PHE A 89 -9.55 1.91 0.40
CA PHE A 89 -9.79 0.91 -0.62
C PHE A 89 -8.98 -0.36 -0.38
N TYR A 90 -9.37 -1.44 -1.04
CA TYR A 90 -8.56 -2.65 -1.06
C TYR A 90 -8.57 -3.33 -2.43
N PHE A 91 -7.56 -4.10 -2.68
CA PHE A 91 -7.49 -5.01 -3.82
C PHE A 91 -6.59 -6.21 -3.50
N GLU A 92 -6.73 -7.25 -4.30
CA GLU A 92 -5.95 -8.47 -4.14
C GLU A 92 -5.13 -8.71 -5.40
N ARG A 93 -3.88 -9.08 -5.20
CA ARG A 93 -2.99 -9.43 -6.30
C ARG A 93 -1.86 -10.35 -5.82
N ASN A 94 -1.63 -11.46 -6.54
CA ASN A 94 -0.57 -12.42 -6.25
C ASN A 94 -0.60 -12.90 -4.78
N ASN A 95 -1.77 -13.25 -4.28
CA ASN A 95 -2.02 -13.67 -2.90
C ASN A 95 -1.60 -12.63 -1.85
N VAL A 96 -1.66 -11.35 -2.20
CA VAL A 96 -1.50 -10.24 -1.26
C VAL A 96 -2.80 -9.46 -1.20
N LEU A 97 -3.29 -9.21 -0.01
CA LEU A 97 -4.32 -8.23 0.27
C LEU A 97 -3.65 -6.87 0.48
N PHE A 98 -3.89 -5.96 -0.45
CA PHE A 98 -3.46 -4.57 -0.35
C PHE A 98 -4.61 -3.72 0.16
N ILE A 99 -4.37 -2.93 1.20
CA ILE A 99 -5.34 -2.00 1.77
C ILE A 99 -4.75 -0.60 1.74
N GLY A 100 -5.45 0.36 1.16
CA GLY A 100 -5.04 1.75 1.12
C GLY A 100 -5.91 2.61 2.02
N LEU A 101 -5.30 3.44 2.87
CA LEU A 101 -5.99 4.37 3.77
C LEU A 101 -5.73 5.83 3.35
N ASP A 102 -6.81 6.62 3.23
CA ASP A 102 -6.70 8.08 3.03
C ASP A 102 -6.48 8.79 4.38
N THR A 103 -5.25 8.81 4.83
CA THR A 103 -4.87 9.39 6.12
C THR A 103 -4.92 10.93 6.17
N ASN A 104 -5.43 11.61 5.13
CA ASN A 104 -5.83 13.02 5.23
C ASN A 104 -7.07 13.20 6.12
N ALA A 105 -7.90 12.17 6.22
CA ALA A 105 -8.99 12.08 7.17
C ALA A 105 -8.42 11.60 8.51
N SER A 106 -8.22 12.50 9.47
CA SER A 106 -7.46 12.22 10.69
C SER A 106 -8.14 12.67 11.98
N ASP A 107 -9.40 13.06 11.92
CA ASP A 107 -10.15 13.30 13.16
C ASP A 107 -10.53 11.96 13.84
N SER A 108 -10.96 12.01 15.09
CA SER A 108 -11.22 10.80 15.86
C SER A 108 -12.32 9.91 15.28
N ALA A 109 -13.29 10.48 14.57
CA ALA A 109 -14.35 9.72 13.92
C ALA A 109 -13.82 9.05 12.63
N ASP A 110 -12.97 9.74 11.89
CA ASP A 110 -12.31 9.21 10.71
C ASP A 110 -11.37 8.06 11.06
N ILE A 111 -10.55 8.24 12.11
CA ILE A 111 -9.65 7.20 12.61
C ILE A 111 -10.43 5.92 12.99
N GLU A 112 -11.55 6.07 13.68
CA GLU A 112 -12.40 4.91 14.02
C GLU A 112 -12.97 4.25 12.75
N ARG A 113 -13.35 5.02 11.72
CA ARG A 113 -13.82 4.46 10.44
C ARG A 113 -12.71 3.73 9.69
N HIS A 114 -11.47 4.24 9.68
CA HIS A 114 -10.32 3.52 9.16
C HIS A 114 -10.12 2.18 9.89
N ALA A 115 -10.18 2.19 11.23
CA ALA A 115 -10.08 0.98 12.03
C ALA A 115 -11.19 -0.03 11.69
N GLN A 116 -12.41 0.42 11.50
CA GLN A 116 -13.54 -0.44 11.09
C GLN A 116 -13.35 -0.99 9.69
N PHE A 117 -12.88 -0.17 8.74
CA PHE A 117 -12.58 -0.62 7.37
C PHE A 117 -11.49 -1.70 7.35
N LEU A 118 -10.41 -1.51 8.11
CA LEU A 118 -9.35 -2.50 8.28
C LEU A 118 -9.91 -3.83 8.82
N ARG A 119 -10.64 -3.78 9.95
CA ARG A 119 -11.23 -4.98 10.57
C ARG A 119 -12.12 -5.73 9.59
N GLN A 120 -13.07 -5.03 8.97
CA GLN A 120 -14.00 -5.64 8.02
C GLN A 120 -13.30 -6.23 6.80
N THR A 121 -12.30 -5.52 6.27
CA THR A 121 -11.59 -5.98 5.09
C THR A 121 -10.74 -7.21 5.40
N ILE A 122 -9.96 -7.19 6.48
CA ILE A 122 -9.09 -8.30 6.86
C ILE A 122 -9.90 -9.52 7.31
N GLU A 123 -10.97 -9.34 8.10
CA GLU A 123 -11.87 -10.44 8.48
C GLU A 123 -12.51 -11.13 7.27
N ASN A 124 -12.86 -10.38 6.23
CA ASN A 124 -13.51 -10.92 5.05
C ASN A 124 -12.55 -11.44 3.98
N ARG A 125 -11.34 -10.91 3.91
CA ARG A 125 -10.40 -11.14 2.80
C ARG A 125 -9.03 -11.68 3.22
N GLY A 126 -8.61 -11.47 4.46
CA GLY A 126 -7.27 -11.84 4.94
C GLY A 126 -6.96 -13.33 4.73
N ALA A 127 -7.89 -14.21 5.08
CA ALA A 127 -7.72 -15.67 4.96
C ALA A 127 -7.56 -16.18 3.50
N PHE A 128 -7.78 -15.33 2.49
CA PHE A 128 -7.59 -15.69 1.08
C PHE A 128 -6.23 -15.27 0.52
N ASN A 129 -5.38 -14.69 1.35
CA ASN A 129 -4.11 -14.11 0.94
C ASN A 129 -2.98 -14.58 1.86
N ASP A 130 -1.78 -14.70 1.30
CA ASP A 130 -0.59 -15.07 2.07
C ASP A 130 -0.08 -13.86 2.88
N TRP A 131 -0.42 -12.65 2.45
CA TRP A 131 0.09 -11.41 3.02
C TRP A 131 -0.97 -10.31 3.08
N VAL A 132 -0.86 -9.45 4.10
CA VAL A 132 -1.64 -8.23 4.25
C VAL A 132 -0.69 -7.03 4.28
N ILE A 133 -0.76 -6.18 3.26
CA ILE A 133 0.05 -4.95 3.16
C ILE A 133 -0.87 -3.74 3.21
N VAL A 134 -0.65 -2.86 4.18
CA VAL A 134 -1.37 -1.58 4.28
C VAL A 134 -0.50 -0.47 3.71
N GLY A 135 -1.08 0.39 2.87
CA GLY A 135 -0.46 1.60 2.39
C GLY A 135 -1.18 2.83 2.93
N MET A 136 -0.43 3.85 3.24
CA MET A 136 -0.96 5.16 3.64
C MET A 136 0.04 6.26 3.31
N HIS A 137 -0.40 7.52 3.29
CA HIS A 137 0.52 8.60 3.01
C HIS A 137 1.32 9.02 4.24
N HIS A 138 0.64 9.35 5.35
CA HIS A 138 1.29 9.83 6.57
C HIS A 138 2.08 8.73 7.27
N ALA A 139 3.37 8.97 7.52
CA ALA A 139 4.27 8.01 8.11
C ALA A 139 4.06 7.91 9.63
N PHE A 140 3.58 6.78 10.13
CA PHE A 140 3.44 6.58 11.58
C PHE A 140 4.80 6.61 12.28
N PHE A 141 5.79 5.99 11.68
CA PHE A 141 7.15 5.90 12.22
C PHE A 141 8.16 6.41 11.19
N SER A 142 8.88 7.48 11.54
CA SER A 142 9.84 8.12 10.65
C SER A 142 10.93 8.82 11.46
N GLN A 143 12.05 9.09 10.83
CA GLN A 143 13.08 10.01 11.33
C GLN A 143 12.99 11.38 10.64
N GLY A 144 11.86 11.67 10.01
CA GLY A 144 11.57 12.94 9.36
C GLY A 144 10.85 13.93 10.26
N THR A 145 10.46 15.06 9.66
CA THR A 145 9.98 16.22 10.42
C THR A 145 8.52 16.15 10.81
N HIS A 146 7.76 15.25 10.21
CA HIS A 146 6.31 15.11 10.46
C HIS A 146 5.99 14.09 11.56
N TYR A 147 6.98 13.39 12.08
CA TYR A 147 6.79 12.37 13.13
C TYR A 147 5.99 12.86 14.34
N THR A 148 6.16 14.14 14.71
CA THR A 148 5.50 14.78 15.87
C THR A 148 4.26 15.61 15.51
N ASP A 149 3.84 15.62 14.23
CA ASP A 149 2.64 16.33 13.83
C ASP A 149 1.40 15.69 14.48
N LYS A 150 0.42 16.53 14.82
CA LYS A 150 -0.72 16.10 15.65
C LYS A 150 -1.58 15.03 14.98
N ASP A 151 -1.80 15.15 13.68
CA ASP A 151 -2.51 14.19 12.86
C ASP A 151 -1.76 12.87 12.77
N VAL A 152 -0.46 12.91 12.48
CA VAL A 152 0.42 11.72 12.46
C VAL A 152 0.42 11.02 13.82
N THR A 153 0.54 11.78 14.91
CA THR A 153 0.53 11.23 16.27
C THR A 153 -0.82 10.58 16.59
N ALA A 154 -1.95 11.24 16.25
CA ALA A 154 -3.28 10.69 16.49
C ALA A 154 -3.52 9.40 15.67
N LEU A 155 -3.16 9.40 14.39
CA LEU A 155 -3.24 8.23 13.53
C LEU A 155 -2.41 7.08 14.09
N ARG A 156 -1.14 7.33 14.41
CA ARG A 156 -0.21 6.33 14.95
C ARG A 156 -0.72 5.70 16.24
N GLU A 157 -1.07 6.52 17.22
CA GLU A 157 -1.48 6.04 18.55
C GLU A 157 -2.75 5.19 18.53
N ASN A 158 -3.63 5.41 17.55
CA ASN A 158 -4.90 4.70 17.46
C ASN A 158 -4.89 3.57 16.43
N LEU A 159 -4.14 3.68 15.33
CA LEU A 159 -4.17 2.66 14.28
C LEU A 159 -3.02 1.65 14.36
N ALA A 160 -1.84 2.00 14.92
CA ALA A 160 -0.77 1.02 15.03
C ALA A 160 -1.15 -0.18 15.93
N PRO A 161 -1.84 -0.01 17.06
CA PRO A 161 -2.37 -1.16 17.80
C PRO A 161 -3.38 -1.99 17.00
N VAL A 162 -4.21 -1.35 16.18
CA VAL A 162 -5.19 -2.04 15.31
C VAL A 162 -4.48 -2.86 14.23
N MET A 163 -3.38 -2.35 13.66
CA MET A 163 -2.57 -3.10 12.69
C MET A 163 -2.02 -4.38 13.31
N SER A 164 -1.50 -4.29 14.55
CA SER A 164 -1.01 -5.46 15.28
C SER A 164 -2.12 -6.43 15.67
N ASP A 165 -3.25 -5.94 16.19
CA ASP A 165 -4.41 -6.77 16.52
C ASP A 165 -4.95 -7.57 15.31
N LEU A 166 -4.78 -7.03 14.11
CA LEU A 166 -5.24 -7.63 12.85
C LEU A 166 -4.15 -8.39 12.11
N ASP A 167 -2.98 -8.49 12.70
CA ASP A 167 -1.84 -9.21 12.15
C ASP A 167 -1.47 -8.74 10.74
N VAL A 168 -1.38 -7.41 10.55
CA VAL A 168 -0.88 -6.79 9.33
C VAL A 168 0.62 -7.08 9.21
N ASP A 169 1.08 -7.56 8.05
CA ASP A 169 2.50 -7.89 7.88
C ASP A 169 3.37 -6.64 7.71
N VAL A 170 2.93 -5.72 6.84
CA VAL A 170 3.72 -4.53 6.48
C VAL A 170 2.85 -3.32 6.29
N VAL A 171 3.34 -2.19 6.77
CA VAL A 171 2.78 -0.87 6.47
C VAL A 171 3.77 -0.05 5.67
N LEU A 172 3.35 0.45 4.50
CA LEU A 172 4.14 1.30 3.63
C LEU A 172 3.63 2.74 3.67
N SER A 173 4.53 3.70 3.79
CA SER A 173 4.17 5.12 3.84
C SER A 173 5.15 6.03 3.08
N GLY A 174 4.70 7.26 2.81
CA GLY A 174 5.47 8.35 2.22
C GLY A 174 5.60 9.53 3.18
N HIS A 175 5.26 10.75 2.72
CA HIS A 175 5.15 12.00 3.47
C HIS A 175 6.46 12.55 4.05
N ASP A 176 7.15 11.77 4.85
CA ASP A 176 8.48 12.11 5.33
C ASP A 176 9.55 11.68 4.31
N HIS A 177 10.23 12.65 3.75
CA HIS A 177 11.16 12.44 2.65
C HIS A 177 12.54 11.98 3.13
N ILE A 178 12.54 10.95 3.97
CA ILE A 178 13.71 10.23 4.51
C ILE A 178 13.36 8.76 4.64
N TYR A 179 14.24 7.88 4.17
CA TYR A 179 14.01 6.45 4.33
C TYR A 179 14.10 6.03 5.79
N THR A 180 13.06 5.38 6.28
CA THR A 180 13.02 4.82 7.64
C THR A 180 12.37 3.45 7.63
N ARG A 181 13.01 2.48 8.27
CA ARG A 181 12.47 1.15 8.55
C ARG A 181 12.47 0.92 10.05
N THR A 182 11.35 0.48 10.58
CA THR A 182 11.24 0.19 12.00
C THR A 182 11.88 -1.16 12.37
N HIS A 183 12.05 -1.39 13.66
CA HIS A 183 11.97 -2.74 14.22
C HIS A 183 10.61 -3.36 13.89
N LEU A 184 10.42 -4.65 14.14
CA LEU A 184 9.07 -5.18 14.21
C LEU A 184 8.32 -4.50 15.36
N MET A 185 7.06 -4.14 15.14
CA MET A 185 6.28 -3.35 16.10
C MET A 185 5.09 -4.17 16.61
N ASP A 186 4.99 -4.35 17.91
CA ASP A 186 3.78 -4.80 18.59
C ASP A 186 3.02 -3.57 19.08
N GLY A 187 2.06 -3.13 18.29
CA GLY A 187 1.40 -1.84 18.47
C GLY A 187 2.40 -0.68 18.40
N LEU A 188 2.65 -0.05 19.53
CA LEU A 188 3.60 1.05 19.68
C LEU A 188 4.95 0.60 20.26
N THR A 189 5.09 -0.69 20.57
CA THR A 189 6.30 -1.22 21.24
C THR A 189 7.22 -1.89 20.23
N PRO A 190 8.48 -1.45 20.11
CA PRO A 190 9.42 -2.10 19.21
C PRO A 190 9.86 -3.48 19.74
N VAL A 191 9.90 -4.46 18.87
CA VAL A 191 10.54 -5.76 19.07
C VAL A 191 11.88 -5.73 18.34
N GLU A 192 12.97 -5.68 19.11
CA GLU A 192 14.30 -5.37 18.57
C GLU A 192 14.73 -6.33 17.47
N THR A 193 15.21 -5.74 16.37
CA THR A 193 15.76 -6.47 15.20
C THR A 193 17.19 -5.98 14.93
N PRO A 194 17.98 -6.69 14.11
CA PRO A 194 19.38 -6.31 13.87
C PRO A 194 19.59 -4.91 13.29
N GLY A 195 18.63 -4.35 12.56
CA GLY A 195 18.72 -3.00 11.98
C GLY A 195 19.80 -2.86 10.92
N LYS A 196 20.02 -3.89 10.11
CA LYS A 196 21.06 -3.90 9.09
C LYS A 196 20.47 -4.11 7.69
N ARG A 197 21.12 -3.53 6.69
CA ARG A 197 20.79 -3.83 5.31
C ARG A 197 20.96 -5.33 5.04
N GLY A 198 19.93 -5.96 4.50
CA GLY A 198 19.89 -7.38 4.20
C GLY A 198 19.32 -8.24 5.32
N ASP A 199 18.72 -7.64 6.33
CA ASP A 199 18.03 -8.37 7.39
C ASP A 199 16.98 -9.32 6.83
N VAL A 200 16.89 -10.49 7.47
CA VAL A 200 15.79 -11.44 7.31
C VAL A 200 15.09 -11.51 8.66
N LEU A 201 13.83 -11.19 8.68
CA LEU A 201 13.01 -11.07 9.89
C LEU A 201 11.97 -12.19 9.93
N ASP A 202 11.72 -12.67 11.13
CA ASP A 202 10.78 -13.72 11.44
C ASP A 202 9.72 -13.16 12.41
N PRO A 203 8.70 -12.43 11.92
CA PRO A 203 7.70 -11.83 12.80
C PRO A 203 6.86 -12.92 13.48
N ASN A 204 6.47 -12.65 14.72
CA ASN A 204 5.38 -13.37 15.38
C ASN A 204 4.04 -12.70 15.06
N ASP A 205 2.93 -13.35 15.43
CA ASP A 205 1.59 -12.78 15.29
C ASP A 205 1.51 -11.38 15.91
N GLY A 206 0.98 -10.43 15.17
CA GLY A 206 0.83 -9.03 15.59
C GLY A 206 2.09 -8.15 15.50
N GLU A 207 3.22 -8.71 15.08
CA GLU A 207 4.46 -7.93 14.85
C GLU A 207 4.50 -7.36 13.43
N VAL A 208 4.36 -6.06 13.30
CA VAL A 208 4.21 -5.32 12.04
C VAL A 208 5.50 -4.61 11.63
N LEU A 209 5.90 -4.71 10.36
CA LEU A 209 7.01 -3.94 9.82
C LEU A 209 6.51 -2.65 9.16
N TYR A 210 7.04 -1.48 9.57
CA TYR A 210 6.74 -0.19 8.95
C TYR A 210 7.93 0.28 8.12
N ILE A 211 7.66 0.70 6.86
CA ILE A 211 8.66 1.27 5.98
C ILE A 211 8.15 2.59 5.42
N THR A 212 8.87 3.67 5.71
CA THR A 212 8.67 4.98 5.12
C THR A 212 9.68 5.18 4.00
N THR A 213 9.19 5.47 2.80
CA THR A 213 10.06 5.74 1.65
C THR A 213 10.25 7.25 1.45
N THR A 214 11.34 7.64 0.78
CA THR A 214 11.52 9.03 0.40
C THR A 214 10.67 9.38 -0.83
N SER A 215 10.78 10.61 -1.32
CA SER A 215 10.13 11.04 -2.55
C SER A 215 10.66 10.28 -3.77
N ALA A 216 9.77 9.80 -4.62
CA ALA A 216 10.13 9.17 -5.91
C ALA A 216 10.40 10.20 -7.02
N GLY A 217 10.25 11.48 -6.74
CA GLY A 217 10.50 12.60 -7.65
C GLY A 217 10.37 13.94 -6.94
N GLY A 218 10.70 15.04 -7.63
CA GLY A 218 10.45 16.40 -7.11
C GLY A 218 11.60 17.04 -6.32
N GLY A 219 12.63 16.30 -5.91
CA GLY A 219 13.85 16.84 -5.29
C GLY A 219 13.64 17.59 -3.98
N LYS A 220 12.61 17.22 -3.19
CA LYS A 220 12.39 17.72 -1.83
C LYS A 220 12.79 16.60 -0.86
N PHE A 221 13.68 16.92 0.07
CA PHE A 221 14.19 15.98 1.06
C PHE A 221 14.15 16.60 2.44
N TYR A 222 13.98 15.78 3.47
CA TYR A 222 14.02 16.21 4.86
C TYR A 222 15.32 15.73 5.53
N ASP A 223 15.88 16.60 6.37
CA ASP A 223 16.98 16.20 7.22
C ASP A 223 16.49 15.23 8.31
N PHE A 224 17.39 14.40 8.80
CA PHE A 224 17.15 13.60 9.98
C PHE A 224 16.71 14.51 11.13
N GLN A 225 15.61 14.17 11.80
CA GLN A 225 15.16 14.83 13.02
C GLN A 225 15.35 13.86 14.20
N GLY A 226 16.12 14.32 15.18
CA GLY A 226 16.40 13.52 16.37
C GLY A 226 15.28 13.59 17.42
N GLU A 227 15.34 12.71 18.41
CA GLU A 227 14.47 12.71 19.58
C GLU A 227 14.46 14.06 20.32
N ASP A 228 15.52 14.84 20.21
CA ASP A 228 15.60 16.20 20.77
C ASP A 228 14.84 17.25 19.93
N GLY A 229 14.16 16.83 18.87
CA GLY A 229 13.40 17.67 17.95
C GLY A 229 14.25 18.53 17.01
N LYS A 230 15.58 18.37 17.02
CA LYS A 230 16.46 19.14 16.13
C LYS A 230 16.70 18.41 14.81
N LYS A 231 16.92 19.20 13.76
CA LYS A 231 17.30 18.71 12.44
C LYS A 231 18.83 18.62 12.33
N TYR A 232 19.28 17.52 11.74
CA TYR A 232 20.70 17.21 11.55
C TYR A 232 21.00 17.06 10.05
N PRO A 233 21.38 18.16 9.36
CA PRO A 233 21.69 18.12 7.94
C PRO A 233 22.88 17.18 7.65
N ASN A 234 22.77 16.43 6.57
CA ASN A 234 23.79 15.46 6.14
C ASN A 234 24.14 14.40 7.21
N ALA A 235 23.18 14.09 8.10
CA ALA A 235 23.32 13.04 9.07
C ALA A 235 23.57 11.69 8.39
N ARG A 236 24.37 10.85 9.04
CA ARG A 236 24.65 9.48 8.62
C ARG A 236 24.41 8.54 9.78
N MET A 237 23.70 7.47 9.52
CA MET A 237 23.32 6.49 10.55
C MET A 237 24.54 6.00 11.36
N GLU A 238 25.65 5.74 10.69
CA GLU A 238 26.86 5.17 11.29
C GLU A 238 27.60 6.16 12.22
N LEU A 239 27.26 7.46 12.13
CA LEU A 239 27.88 8.54 12.91
C LEU A 239 26.93 9.23 13.89
N MET A 240 25.64 8.87 13.84
CA MET A 240 24.62 9.48 14.68
C MET A 240 24.70 8.91 16.10
N ASP A 241 24.48 9.77 17.09
CA ASP A 241 24.26 9.33 18.46
C ASP A 241 22.98 8.49 18.53
N PRO A 242 23.06 7.21 18.96
CA PRO A 242 21.88 6.37 19.07
C PRO A 242 20.75 6.95 19.93
N ALA A 243 21.08 7.77 20.94
CA ALA A 243 20.09 8.43 21.79
C ALA A 243 19.24 9.49 21.06
N LEU A 244 19.59 9.85 19.83
CA LEU A 244 18.81 10.75 18.98
C LEU A 244 17.91 10.01 18.01
N VAL A 245 18.05 8.69 17.88
CA VAL A 245 17.22 7.84 17.01
C VAL A 245 15.98 7.43 17.78
N HIS A 246 14.79 7.50 17.16
CA HIS A 246 13.56 7.00 17.79
C HIS A 246 13.66 5.51 18.08
N ASP A 247 13.21 5.07 19.24
CA ASP A 247 13.29 3.67 19.68
C ASP A 247 12.64 2.69 18.67
N SER A 248 11.65 3.16 17.91
CA SER A 248 11.01 2.37 16.86
C SER A 248 11.90 2.11 15.64
N THR A 249 12.96 2.90 15.42
CA THR A 249 13.75 2.90 14.20
C THR A 249 14.88 1.89 14.22
N ALA A 250 14.81 0.87 13.35
CA ALA A 250 15.90 -0.09 13.17
C ALA A 250 16.93 0.37 12.14
N PHE A 251 16.48 1.02 11.07
CA PHE A 251 17.35 1.47 9.98
C PHE A 251 16.79 2.76 9.37
N TRP A 252 17.66 3.72 9.06
CA TRP A 252 17.31 4.92 8.34
C TRP A 252 18.42 5.37 7.41
N ARG A 253 18.05 6.14 6.37
CA ARG A 253 19.02 6.71 5.45
C ARG A 253 18.50 7.97 4.78
N GLN A 254 19.38 8.96 4.61
CA GLN A 254 19.13 10.15 3.82
C GLN A 254 20.28 10.38 2.84
N ASP A 255 20.04 10.09 1.57
CA ASP A 255 21.02 10.27 0.50
C ASP A 255 20.78 11.54 -0.31
N TYR A 256 19.67 12.24 -0.06
CA TYR A 256 19.23 13.41 -0.83
C TYR A 256 19.07 13.07 -2.33
N ASP A 257 18.62 11.87 -2.62
CA ASP A 257 18.27 11.35 -3.93
C ASP A 257 16.84 10.79 -3.88
N GLU A 258 16.16 10.79 -5.01
CA GLU A 258 14.85 10.16 -5.11
C GLU A 258 14.99 8.64 -4.95
N ASP A 259 14.00 8.00 -4.31
CA ASP A 259 14.00 6.57 -4.09
C ASP A 259 12.81 5.88 -4.77
N TYR A 260 13.00 4.62 -5.09
CA TYR A 260 11.93 3.71 -5.41
C TYR A 260 12.13 2.37 -4.72
N MET A 261 11.02 1.71 -4.42
CA MET A 261 11.02 0.39 -3.79
C MET A 261 10.52 -0.67 -4.76
N VAL A 262 11.16 -1.82 -4.73
CA VAL A 262 10.73 -3.04 -5.41
C VAL A 262 10.39 -4.08 -4.35
N VAL A 263 9.21 -4.68 -4.49
CA VAL A 263 8.75 -5.75 -3.59
C VAL A 263 8.64 -7.03 -4.38
N ASP A 264 9.40 -8.03 -4.00
CA ASP A 264 9.22 -9.40 -4.49
C ASP A 264 8.36 -10.18 -3.50
N VAL A 265 7.37 -10.82 -4.04
CA VAL A 265 6.35 -11.56 -3.29
C VAL A 265 6.43 -13.04 -3.66
N THR A 266 6.52 -13.88 -2.64
CA THR A 266 6.27 -15.32 -2.71
C THR A 266 5.32 -15.70 -1.57
N GLY A 267 4.77 -16.91 -1.55
CA GLY A 267 3.98 -17.37 -0.39
C GLY A 267 4.81 -17.47 0.90
N GLU A 268 6.12 -17.62 0.78
CA GLU A 268 7.03 -17.81 1.91
C GLU A 268 7.72 -16.52 2.37
N THR A 269 7.90 -15.54 1.47
CA THR A 269 8.68 -14.33 1.74
C THR A 269 8.16 -13.08 1.05
N LEU A 270 8.26 -11.93 1.74
CA LEU A 270 8.25 -10.60 1.15
C LEU A 270 9.66 -10.02 1.21
N THR A 271 10.21 -9.59 0.08
CA THR A 271 11.52 -8.93 0.03
C THR A 271 11.37 -7.52 -0.52
N PHE A 272 11.71 -6.54 0.31
CA PHE A 272 11.72 -5.12 -0.02
C PHE A 272 13.13 -4.69 -0.38
N ARG A 273 13.30 -4.03 -1.53
CA ARG A 273 14.56 -3.41 -1.97
C ARG A 273 14.29 -1.97 -2.36
N THR A 274 14.93 -1.05 -1.67
CA THR A 274 14.85 0.38 -1.96
C THR A 274 16.14 0.84 -2.62
N TYR A 275 16.01 1.59 -3.70
CA TYR A 275 17.13 2.10 -4.49
C TYR A 275 17.00 3.60 -4.70
N ASN A 276 18.15 4.29 -4.71
CA ASN A 276 18.18 5.65 -5.23
C ASN A 276 17.87 5.65 -6.73
N ALA A 277 17.12 6.63 -7.21
CA ALA A 277 16.64 6.70 -8.59
C ALA A 277 17.70 7.21 -9.56
N ASN A 278 18.46 8.26 -9.18
CA ASN A 278 19.45 8.90 -10.05
C ASN A 278 20.81 8.20 -10.01
N ASN A 279 21.11 7.54 -8.90
CA ASN A 279 22.33 6.79 -8.72
C ASN A 279 21.95 5.44 -8.08
N PRO A 280 21.75 4.37 -8.86
CA PRO A 280 21.05 3.16 -8.41
C PRO A 280 21.84 2.38 -7.34
N ASN A 281 22.08 3.02 -6.20
CA ASN A 281 22.60 2.40 -5.01
C ASN A 281 21.46 1.74 -4.23
N LEU A 282 21.73 0.58 -3.68
CA LEU A 282 20.82 -0.07 -2.75
C LEU A 282 20.80 0.73 -1.42
N VAL A 283 19.69 1.37 -1.14
CA VAL A 283 19.45 2.09 0.13
C VAL A 283 19.27 1.08 1.25
N ASP A 284 18.30 0.17 1.10
CA ASP A 284 18.06 -0.92 2.04
C ASP A 284 17.54 -2.18 1.32
N LYS A 285 17.67 -3.30 2.00
CA LYS A 285 17.02 -4.56 1.68
C LYS A 285 16.58 -5.20 2.98
N VAL A 286 15.31 -5.61 3.05
CA VAL A 286 14.79 -6.42 4.15
C VAL A 286 13.90 -7.52 3.58
N THR A 287 13.93 -8.68 4.19
CA THR A 287 13.05 -9.82 3.89
C THR A 287 12.30 -10.17 5.15
N ILE A 288 11.00 -10.41 5.04
CA ILE A 288 10.20 -11.04 6.10
C ILE A 288 9.75 -12.41 5.62
N ASN A 289 9.85 -13.39 6.52
CA ASN A 289 9.38 -14.74 6.32
C ASN A 289 7.91 -14.87 6.77
N ASN A 290 7.16 -15.67 6.05
CA ASN A 290 5.82 -16.07 6.44
C ASN A 290 5.94 -17.33 7.33
N ASN A 291 5.96 -17.12 8.63
CA ASN A 291 6.34 -18.20 9.53
C ASN A 291 5.20 -19.18 9.88
N ASP A 292 3.94 -18.77 9.80
CA ASP A 292 2.84 -19.61 10.31
C ASP A 292 1.47 -19.43 9.67
N ARG A 293 1.31 -18.58 8.68
CA ARG A 293 0.05 -18.53 7.94
C ARG A 293 0.00 -19.69 6.94
N ALA A 294 -0.22 -20.91 7.44
CA ALA A 294 -0.76 -21.97 6.61
C ALA A 294 -2.16 -21.53 6.19
N ILE A 295 -2.23 -20.68 5.18
CA ILE A 295 -3.50 -20.30 4.57
C ILE A 295 -4.01 -21.54 3.89
N ALA A 296 -4.97 -22.20 4.55
CA ALA A 296 -5.83 -23.15 3.87
C ALA A 296 -6.48 -22.35 2.74
N ASP A 297 -6.08 -22.62 1.48
CA ASP A 297 -6.75 -22.01 0.33
C ASP A 297 -8.23 -22.40 0.38
N PRO A 298 -9.15 -21.49 0.76
CA PRO A 298 -10.56 -21.87 0.86
C PRO A 298 -11.16 -22.24 -0.49
N ARG A 299 -10.39 -22.10 -1.57
CA ARG A 299 -10.77 -22.61 -2.90
C ARG A 299 -10.57 -24.11 -3.04
N GLU A 300 -9.85 -24.76 -2.12
CA GLU A 300 -9.72 -26.23 -2.09
C GLU A 300 -10.90 -26.95 -1.41
N GLU A 301 -11.77 -26.23 -0.69
CA GLU A 301 -12.96 -26.77 -0.04
C GLU A 301 -14.28 -26.42 -0.73
N GLU A 302 -14.36 -26.49 -2.05
CA GLU A 302 -15.68 -26.68 -2.65
C GLU A 302 -16.14 -28.13 -2.36
N PRO A 303 -17.24 -28.33 -1.61
CA PRO A 303 -17.75 -29.67 -1.39
C PRO A 303 -18.19 -30.28 -2.72
N THR A 304 -17.47 -31.28 -3.18
CA THR A 304 -17.75 -32.04 -4.40
C THR A 304 -19.00 -32.92 -4.33
N THR A 305 -19.92 -32.61 -3.43
CA THR A 305 -21.16 -33.36 -3.33
C THR A 305 -22.36 -32.43 -3.35
N PRO A 306 -23.09 -32.35 -4.46
CA PRO A 306 -24.39 -31.66 -4.44
C PRO A 306 -25.32 -32.37 -3.46
N ALA A 307 -25.93 -31.61 -2.55
CA ALA A 307 -27.02 -32.12 -1.72
C ALA A 307 -28.10 -32.72 -2.60
N PRO A 308 -28.70 -33.85 -2.21
CA PRO A 308 -29.75 -34.48 -3.02
C PRO A 308 -30.93 -33.52 -3.16
N VAL A 309 -31.22 -33.17 -4.39
CA VAL A 309 -32.40 -32.39 -4.73
C VAL A 309 -33.63 -33.23 -4.50
N THR A 310 -34.38 -32.93 -3.44
CA THR A 310 -35.69 -33.53 -3.20
C THR A 310 -36.63 -32.94 -4.24
N THR A 311 -36.91 -33.66 -5.32
CA THR A 311 -37.94 -33.31 -6.30
C THR A 311 -39.32 -33.57 -5.68
N THR A 312 -40.01 -32.49 -5.36
CA THR A 312 -41.46 -32.55 -5.08
C THR A 312 -42.18 -32.58 -6.40
N GLU A 313 -42.77 -33.73 -6.78
CA GLU A 313 -43.67 -33.82 -7.94
C GLU A 313 -44.93 -32.97 -7.69
N VAL A 314 -45.07 -31.88 -8.44
CA VAL A 314 -46.33 -31.16 -8.53
C VAL A 314 -47.09 -31.71 -9.75
N VAL A 315 -48.13 -32.47 -9.48
CA VAL A 315 -49.05 -32.89 -10.54
C VAL A 315 -49.91 -31.69 -10.97
N THR A 316 -49.66 -31.20 -12.15
CA THR A 316 -50.52 -30.14 -12.75
C THR A 316 -51.29 -30.75 -13.91
N THR A 317 -52.60 -30.70 -13.80
CA THR A 317 -53.57 -31.06 -14.85
C THR A 317 -53.53 -30.04 -16.00
N THR A 318 -53.43 -30.55 -17.24
CA THR A 318 -53.28 -29.80 -18.48
C THR A 318 -54.61 -29.18 -18.93
N VAL A 319 -54.53 -27.91 -19.36
CA VAL A 319 -55.48 -27.27 -20.30
C VAL A 319 -54.63 -26.81 -21.50
N PRO A 320 -55.02 -27.09 -22.74
CA PRO A 320 -54.19 -26.79 -23.91
C PRO A 320 -54.34 -25.33 -24.32
N THR A 321 -53.26 -24.59 -24.36
CA THR A 321 -53.19 -23.26 -25.01
C THR A 321 -51.97 -23.24 -25.92
N THR A 322 -52.19 -22.95 -27.17
CA THR A 322 -51.20 -22.85 -28.23
C THR A 322 -50.23 -21.70 -27.96
N VAL A 323 -48.94 -22.00 -27.82
CA VAL A 323 -47.90 -20.99 -27.68
C VAL A 323 -46.92 -21.07 -28.87
N THR A 324 -46.80 -19.94 -29.56
CA THR A 324 -45.83 -19.68 -30.62
C THR A 324 -44.41 -19.59 -30.04
N THR A 325 -43.51 -20.46 -30.45
CA THR A 325 -42.10 -20.46 -30.02
C THR A 325 -41.28 -19.45 -30.83
N THR A 326 -40.76 -18.43 -30.18
CA THR A 326 -39.66 -17.63 -30.73
C THR A 326 -38.32 -18.22 -30.20
N LYS A 327 -37.50 -18.69 -31.14
CA LYS A 327 -36.13 -19.18 -30.81
C LYS A 327 -35.22 -17.99 -30.60
N THR A 328 -34.75 -17.77 -29.37
CA THR A 328 -33.57 -16.96 -29.07
C THR A 328 -32.33 -17.81 -29.25
N LYS A 329 -31.41 -17.29 -30.03
CA LYS A 329 -30.11 -17.91 -30.32
C LYS A 329 -29.15 -17.52 -29.20
N GLU A 330 -28.76 -18.46 -28.36
CA GLU A 330 -27.68 -18.25 -27.41
C GLU A 330 -26.34 -18.16 -28.14
N VAL A 331 -25.57 -17.11 -27.85
CA VAL A 331 -24.19 -16.94 -28.31
C VAL A 331 -23.31 -17.42 -27.18
N PRO A 332 -22.46 -18.43 -27.37
CA PRO A 332 -21.55 -18.85 -26.31
C PRO A 332 -20.45 -17.80 -26.13
N VAL A 333 -20.31 -17.29 -24.90
CA VAL A 333 -19.18 -16.45 -24.48
C VAL A 333 -18.04 -17.40 -24.09
N SER A 334 -17.01 -17.42 -24.93
CA SER A 334 -15.79 -18.18 -24.65
C SER A 334 -14.85 -17.35 -23.77
N TYR A 335 -14.59 -17.81 -22.55
CA TYR A 335 -13.53 -17.28 -21.69
C TYR A 335 -12.22 -17.98 -22.07
N THR A 336 -11.30 -17.24 -22.68
CA THR A 336 -9.92 -17.70 -22.85
C THR A 336 -9.12 -17.34 -21.61
N HIS A 337 -8.72 -18.35 -20.85
CA HIS A 337 -7.67 -18.20 -19.84
C HIS A 337 -6.33 -17.98 -20.54
N LEU A 338 -5.75 -16.79 -20.38
CA LEU A 338 -4.36 -16.52 -20.69
C LEU A 338 -3.52 -16.93 -19.49
N THR A 339 -2.93 -18.12 -19.52
CA THR A 339 -1.76 -18.47 -18.72
C THR A 339 -0.54 -17.88 -19.39
N LEU A 340 0.14 -16.96 -18.71
CA LEU A 340 1.48 -16.52 -19.11
C LEU A 340 2.52 -17.36 -18.37
N PRO A 341 3.63 -17.68 -19.03
CA PRO A 341 4.71 -18.47 -18.47
C PRO A 341 5.48 -17.71 -17.38
#